data_1a36413c48c9484cccae15f0cef9560b
#
_entry.id   1a36413c48c9484cccae15f0cef9560b
#
_cell.length_a   1.000
_cell.length_b   1.000
_cell.length_c   1.000
_cell.angle_alpha   90.00
_cell.angle_beta   90.00
_cell.angle_gamma   90.00
#
_symmetry.space_group_name_H-M   'P 1'
#
loop_
_entity.id
_entity.type
_entity.pdbx_description
1 polymer ?
#
loop_
_entity_poly.entity_id
_entity_poly.type
_entity_poly.pdbx_seq_one_letter_code
_entity_poly.pdbx_strand_id
1 'polypeptide(L)'
;MFTTYKNEKVMTMDGNLYLLQYGSYISRDVMEENIKKLDNYLIYEEDNKYYVFVGAYTNLENAYNMQKEMEERGIFTYLKNDYYGNSDKLSKVEELERKLIETENYEEKEKLNKEILEILKR
;
A
#
# COMPACT_ATOMS: atom_id res chain seq x y z
N MET A 1 7.81 24.11 -6.12
CA MET A 1 7.57 24.48 -6.10
C MET A 1 7.95 25.07 -6.19
N PHE A 2 7.89 23.91 -5.80
CA PHE A 2 8.10 24.05 -6.00
C PHE A 2 8.43 24.41 -6.01
N THR A 3 8.51 24.38 -6.18
CA THR A 3 8.42 24.66 -6.30
C THR A 3 8.78 24.91 -6.49
N THR A 4 8.93 24.41 -6.43
CA THR A 4 8.81 24.53 -6.60
C THR A 4 9.20 24.64 -6.70
N TYR A 5 9.27 24.10 -6.55
CA TYR A 5 9.25 24.05 -6.66
C TYR A 5 9.43 23.78 -6.59
N LYS A 6 9.58 23.21 -6.96
CA LYS A 6 9.29 23.14 -6.92
C LYS A 6 9.35 22.82 -6.79
N ASN A 7 10.19 22.39 -6.97
CA ASN A 7 9.86 22.24 -6.81
C ASN A 7 10.11 21.81 -6.71
N GLU A 8 10.46 21.04 -6.94
CA GLU A 8 10.13 20.78 -6.65
C GLU A 8 10.25 20.19 -6.36
N LYS A 9 10.81 19.86 -6.30
CA LYS A 9 10.61 19.42 -5.85
C LYS A 9 10.58 19.08 -5.23
N VAL A 10 11.16 18.92 -5.34
CA VAL A 10 10.92 18.54 -4.71
C VAL A 10 10.55 18.38 -4.20
N MET A 11 10.50 18.20 -4.06
CA MET A 11 10.03 18.05 -3.67
C MET A 11 9.50 17.49 -3.47
N THR A 12 9.72 16.82 -3.37
CA THR A 12 9.14 16.29 -3.23
C THR A 12 8.49 15.67 -2.88
N MET A 13 8.57 14.95 -2.73
CA MET A 13 7.94 14.30 -2.27
C MET A 13 7.05 14.10 -1.77
N ASP A 14 7.18 13.87 -1.96
CA ASP A 14 6.77 14.17 -0.97
C ASP A 14 5.63 13.78 -0.13
N GLY A 15 5.42 12.58 0.42
CA GLY A 15 4.38 12.19 1.34
C GLY A 15 3.21 11.46 0.70
N ASN A 16 3.23 11.26 -0.58
CA ASN A 16 2.17 10.52 -1.26
C ASN A 16 2.35 9.03 -1.05
N LEU A 17 1.25 8.36 -0.74
CA LEU A 17 1.21 6.92 -0.56
C LEU A 17 0.04 6.39 -1.37
N TYR A 18 0.31 5.42 -2.22
CA TYR A 18 -0.71 4.81 -3.06
C TYR A 18 -1.08 3.47 -2.47
N LEU A 19 -2.32 3.36 -2.02
CA LEU A 19 -2.81 2.20 -1.28
C LEU A 19 -3.71 1.35 -2.17
N LEU A 20 -3.54 0.04 -2.06
CA LEU A 20 -4.43 -0.89 -2.73
C LEU A 20 -5.46 -1.36 -1.71
N GLN A 21 -6.66 -0.83 -1.79
CA GLN A 21 -7.73 -1.14 -0.85
C GLN A 21 -8.51 -2.35 -1.33
N TYR A 22 -8.56 -3.37 -0.48
CA TYR A 22 -9.30 -4.59 -0.77
C TYR A 22 -10.79 -4.41 -0.49
N GLY A 23 -11.12 -3.69 0.57
CA GLY A 23 -12.50 -3.44 0.90
C GLY A 23 -12.66 -2.49 2.06
N SER A 24 -13.91 -2.06 2.28
CA SER A 24 -14.28 -1.30 3.46
C SER A 24 -15.54 -1.94 4.04
N TYR A 25 -15.61 -2.03 5.36
CA TYR A 25 -16.65 -2.80 6.04
C TYR A 25 -17.16 -2.04 7.26
N ILE A 26 -18.46 -2.14 7.50
CA ILE A 26 -19.07 -1.60 8.71
C ILE A 26 -19.04 -2.67 9.80
N SER A 27 -19.18 -3.93 9.42
CA SER A 27 -19.18 -5.06 10.34
C SER A 27 -17.81 -5.71 10.41
N ARG A 28 -17.31 -5.88 11.64
CA ARG A 28 -16.04 -6.57 11.86
C ARG A 28 -16.14 -8.03 11.43
N ASP A 29 -17.27 -8.67 11.71
CA ASP A 29 -17.46 -10.08 11.37
C ASP A 29 -17.41 -10.30 9.86
N VAL A 30 -18.05 -9.40 9.10
CA VAL A 30 -18.01 -9.49 7.64
C VAL A 30 -16.60 -9.27 7.13
N MET A 31 -15.89 -8.31 7.71
CA MET A 31 -14.52 -8.05 7.32
C MET A 31 -13.64 -9.29 7.57
N GLU A 32 -13.76 -9.87 8.77
CA GLU A 32 -12.94 -11.03 9.12
C GLU A 32 -13.19 -12.21 8.20
N GLU A 33 -14.43 -12.37 7.76
CA GLU A 33 -14.76 -13.43 6.81
C GLU A 33 -14.11 -13.18 5.46
N ASN A 34 -14.11 -11.91 5.02
CA ASN A 34 -13.59 -11.56 3.70
C ASN A 34 -12.07 -11.60 3.61
N ILE A 35 -11.36 -11.35 4.73
CA ILE A 35 -9.88 -11.33 4.69
C ILE A 35 -9.28 -12.72 4.85
N LYS A 36 -10.08 -13.76 5.06
CA LYS A 36 -9.58 -15.12 5.24
C LYS A 36 -8.75 -15.62 4.06
N LYS A 37 -9.04 -15.13 2.86
CA LYS A 37 -8.33 -15.56 1.67
C LYS A 37 -7.10 -14.70 1.36
N LEU A 38 -6.77 -13.76 2.24
CA LEU A 38 -5.60 -12.90 2.06
C LEU A 38 -4.45 -13.38 2.92
N ASP A 39 -3.25 -13.38 2.34
CA ASP A 39 -2.05 -13.74 3.08
C ASP A 39 -1.53 -12.56 3.90
N ASN A 40 -1.60 -11.37 3.32
CA ASN A 40 -1.10 -10.15 3.95
C ASN A 40 -2.12 -9.05 3.82
N TYR A 41 -2.31 -8.30 4.89
CA TYR A 41 -3.25 -7.17 4.88
C TYR A 41 -2.93 -6.21 6.02
N LEU A 42 -3.49 -5.01 5.89
CA LEU A 42 -3.40 -3.97 6.91
C LEU A 42 -4.81 -3.46 7.14
N ILE A 43 -5.22 -3.38 8.41
CA ILE A 43 -6.56 -2.92 8.77
C ILE A 43 -6.47 -1.56 9.44
N TYR A 44 -7.22 -0.59 8.92
CA TYR A 44 -7.42 0.69 9.57
C TYR A 44 -8.87 0.81 9.98
N GLU A 45 -9.07 1.16 11.25
CA GLU A 45 -10.41 1.44 11.76
C GLU A 45 -10.57 2.95 11.91
N GLU A 46 -11.60 3.49 11.28
CA GLU A 46 -11.84 4.94 11.31
C GLU A 46 -13.34 5.18 11.16
N ASP A 47 -13.90 6.01 12.04
CA ASP A 47 -15.33 6.37 12.00
C ASP A 47 -16.26 5.16 11.97
N ASN A 48 -15.91 4.14 12.77
CA ASN A 48 -16.68 2.89 12.88
C ASN A 48 -16.70 2.07 11.60
N LYS A 49 -15.69 2.29 10.74
CA LYS A 49 -15.51 1.49 9.54
C LYS A 49 -14.14 0.84 9.56
N TYR A 50 -14.05 -0.28 8.87
CA TYR A 50 -12.80 -1.03 8.75
C TYR A 50 -12.34 -0.99 7.30
N TYR A 51 -11.14 -0.50 7.08
CA TYR A 51 -10.53 -0.43 5.75
C TYR A 51 -9.42 -1.46 5.68
N VAL A 52 -9.46 -2.30 4.65
CA VAL A 52 -8.46 -3.35 4.46
C VAL A 52 -7.60 -3.02 3.26
N PHE A 53 -6.29 -2.95 3.47
CA PHE A 53 -5.33 -2.66 2.41
C PHE A 53 -4.42 -3.87 2.21
N VAL A 54 -4.11 -4.17 0.96
CA VAL A 54 -3.24 -5.30 0.62
C VAL A 54 -1.93 -4.85 -0.02
N GLY A 55 -1.75 -3.56 -0.21
CA GLY A 55 -0.51 -3.02 -0.74
C GLY A 55 -0.41 -1.52 -0.49
N ALA A 56 0.82 -1.02 -0.44
CA ALA A 56 1.07 0.41 -0.24
C ALA A 56 2.41 0.75 -0.88
N TYR A 57 2.41 1.74 -1.77
CA TYR A 57 3.58 2.07 -2.57
C TYR A 57 3.75 3.58 -2.69
N THR A 58 5.00 4.01 -2.85
CA THR A 58 5.30 5.43 -2.99
C THR A 58 5.26 5.89 -4.44
N ASN A 59 5.26 4.94 -5.38
CA ASN A 59 5.28 5.23 -6.81
C ASN A 59 3.99 4.73 -7.45
N LEU A 60 3.31 5.60 -8.17
CA LEU A 60 2.02 5.28 -8.78
C LEU A 60 2.11 4.13 -9.78
N GLU A 61 3.16 4.12 -10.59
CA GLU A 61 3.32 3.06 -11.59
C GLU A 61 3.50 1.71 -10.92
N ASN A 62 4.29 1.68 -9.83
CA ASN A 62 4.48 0.45 -9.07
C ASN A 62 3.15 -0.04 -8.49
N ALA A 63 2.33 0.89 -7.99
CA ALA A 63 1.03 0.54 -7.44
C ALA A 63 0.13 -0.08 -8.50
N TYR A 64 0.11 0.51 -9.71
CA TYR A 64 -0.68 -0.05 -10.81
C TYR A 64 -0.19 -1.44 -11.20
N ASN A 65 1.12 -1.63 -11.25
CA ASN A 65 1.69 -2.93 -11.62
C ASN A 65 1.34 -4.00 -10.59
N MET A 66 1.42 -3.64 -9.30
CA MET A 66 1.07 -4.58 -8.25
C MET A 66 -0.42 -4.86 -8.21
N GLN A 67 -1.25 -3.84 -8.49
CA GLN A 67 -2.69 -4.02 -8.58
C GLN A 67 -3.02 -5.05 -9.66
N LYS A 68 -2.35 -4.93 -10.79
CA LYS A 68 -2.57 -5.83 -11.93
C LYS A 68 -2.14 -7.27 -11.58
N GLU A 69 -1.00 -7.42 -10.92
CA GLU A 69 -0.54 -8.73 -10.50
C GLU A 69 -1.53 -9.39 -9.52
N MET A 70 -2.08 -8.60 -8.61
CA MET A 70 -3.06 -9.12 -7.66
C MET A 70 -4.36 -9.53 -8.34
N GLU A 71 -4.78 -8.76 -9.34
CA GLU A 71 -5.98 -9.10 -10.10
C GLU A 71 -5.82 -10.43 -10.84
N GLU A 72 -4.61 -10.70 -11.32
CA GLU A 72 -4.32 -11.97 -11.97
C GLU A 72 -4.46 -13.15 -11.02
N ARG A 73 -4.37 -12.89 -9.73
CA ARG A 73 -4.56 -13.91 -8.70
C ARG A 73 -5.95 -13.87 -8.06
N GLY A 74 -6.85 -13.08 -8.65
CA GLY A 74 -8.22 -12.99 -8.17
C GLY A 74 -8.44 -12.02 -7.02
N ILE A 75 -7.45 -11.18 -6.72
CA ILE A 75 -7.56 -10.17 -5.67
C ILE A 75 -7.79 -8.82 -6.33
N PHE A 76 -9.02 -8.32 -6.24
CA PHE A 76 -9.39 -7.06 -6.87
C PHE A 76 -9.32 -5.94 -5.85
N THR A 77 -8.69 -4.84 -6.23
CA THR A 77 -8.42 -3.74 -5.32
C THR A 77 -8.84 -2.41 -5.93
N TYR A 78 -8.95 -1.43 -5.07
CA TYR A 78 -9.27 -0.06 -5.39
C TYR A 78 -8.02 0.78 -5.08
N LEU A 79 -7.54 1.54 -6.07
CA LEU A 79 -6.36 2.37 -5.85
C LEU A 79 -6.76 3.66 -5.16
N LYS A 80 -6.12 3.94 -4.04
CA LYS A 80 -6.40 5.12 -3.23
C LYS A 80 -5.11 5.90 -3.01
N ASN A 81 -5.15 7.20 -3.27
CA ASN A 81 -4.01 8.07 -3.00
C ASN A 81 -4.23 8.76 -1.66
N ASP A 82 -3.24 8.69 -0.78
CA ASP A 82 -3.35 9.30 0.54
C ASP A 82 -2.04 9.99 0.88
N TYR A 83 -2.10 10.91 1.82
CA TYR A 83 -0.92 11.60 2.32
C TYR A 83 -0.43 10.91 3.59
N TYR A 84 0.86 10.63 3.64
CA TYR A 84 1.45 10.00 4.81
C TYR A 84 2.62 10.84 5.28
N GLY A 85 2.49 11.42 6.48
CA GLY A 85 3.41 12.45 6.94
C GLY A 85 4.71 11.97 7.56
N ASN A 86 4.92 10.66 7.66
CA ASN A 86 6.14 10.13 8.28
C ASN A 86 7.17 9.79 7.21
N SER A 87 8.11 10.73 6.99
CA SER A 87 9.10 10.58 5.93
C SER A 87 10.08 9.44 6.19
N ASP A 88 10.38 9.13 7.45
CA ASP A 88 11.27 8.01 7.77
C ASP A 88 10.65 6.69 7.36
N LYS A 89 9.37 6.51 7.66
CA LYS A 89 8.67 5.30 7.28
C LYS A 89 8.50 5.21 5.76
N LEU A 90 8.23 6.34 5.10
CA LEU A 90 8.13 6.36 3.65
C LEU A 90 9.44 5.95 2.98
N SER A 91 10.57 6.38 3.54
CA SER A 91 11.87 5.98 3.00
C SER A 91 12.07 4.47 3.10
N LYS A 92 11.62 3.88 4.21
CA LYS A 92 11.72 2.43 4.39
C LYS A 92 10.81 1.69 3.42
N VAL A 93 9.60 2.22 3.21
CA VAL A 93 8.67 1.64 2.24
C VAL A 93 9.29 1.71 0.85
N GLU A 94 9.87 2.85 0.50
CA GLU A 94 10.47 3.03 -0.81
C GLU A 94 11.59 2.03 -1.06
N GLU A 95 12.40 1.77 -0.06
CA GLU A 95 13.51 0.81 -0.17
C GLU A 95 12.99 -0.61 -0.39
N LEU A 96 12.00 -1.01 0.38
CA LEU A 96 11.39 -2.33 0.24
C LEU A 96 10.66 -2.46 -1.09
N GLU A 97 10.00 -1.40 -1.50
CA GLU A 97 9.28 -1.35 -2.77
C GLU A 97 10.23 -1.57 -3.94
N ARG A 98 11.41 -0.96 -3.89
CA ARG A 98 12.40 -1.13 -4.94
C ARG A 98 12.85 -2.59 -5.04
N LYS A 99 13.08 -3.22 -3.89
CA LYS A 99 13.45 -4.63 -3.86
C LYS A 99 12.33 -5.51 -4.41
N LEU A 100 11.10 -5.16 -4.06
CA LEU A 100 9.93 -5.91 -4.49
C LEU A 100 9.77 -5.87 -6.01
N ILE A 101 10.00 -4.70 -6.60
CA ILE A 101 9.85 -4.53 -8.05
C ILE A 101 10.96 -5.28 -8.79
N GLU A 102 12.14 -5.40 -8.19
CA GLU A 102 13.29 -6.03 -8.84
C GLU A 102 13.25 -7.56 -8.79
N THR A 103 12.53 -8.14 -7.85
CA THR A 103 12.50 -9.60 -7.75
C THR A 103 11.37 -10.18 -8.58
N GLU A 104 11.60 -11.37 -9.15
CA GLU A 104 10.56 -12.11 -9.87
C GLU A 104 10.05 -13.28 -9.06
N ASN A 105 10.63 -13.50 -7.87
CA ASN A 105 10.24 -14.59 -7.00
C ASN A 105 8.98 -14.22 -6.23
N TYR A 106 7.92 -14.99 -6.41
CA TYR A 106 6.63 -14.70 -5.79
C TYR A 106 6.69 -14.69 -4.26
N GLU A 107 7.37 -15.66 -3.67
CA GLU A 107 7.48 -15.72 -2.21
C GLU A 107 8.23 -14.53 -1.65
N GLU A 108 9.26 -14.08 -2.35
CA GLU A 108 10.02 -12.90 -1.96
C GLU A 108 9.15 -11.65 -2.03
N LYS A 109 8.34 -11.54 -3.09
CA LYS A 109 7.42 -10.42 -3.22
C LYS A 109 6.43 -10.38 -2.07
N GLU A 110 5.88 -11.52 -1.70
CA GLU A 110 4.92 -11.60 -0.60
C GLU A 110 5.55 -11.20 0.72
N LYS A 111 6.78 -11.62 0.95
CA LYS A 111 7.53 -11.28 2.16
C LYS A 111 7.78 -9.77 2.23
N LEU A 112 8.23 -9.18 1.13
CA LEU A 112 8.51 -7.75 1.07
C LEU A 112 7.23 -6.93 1.23
N ASN A 113 6.16 -7.39 0.61
CA ASN A 113 4.86 -6.73 0.74
C ASN A 113 4.39 -6.73 2.19
N LYS A 114 4.58 -7.85 2.88
CA LYS A 114 4.23 -7.95 4.29
C LYS A 114 5.04 -6.96 5.12
N GLU A 115 6.33 -6.83 4.84
CA GLU A 115 7.19 -5.90 5.56
C GLU A 115 6.74 -4.45 5.35
N ILE A 116 6.33 -4.12 4.13
CA ILE A 116 5.83 -2.78 3.83
C ILE A 116 4.58 -2.48 4.66
N LEU A 117 3.65 -3.42 4.67
CA LEU A 117 2.40 -3.24 5.42
C LEU A 117 2.65 -3.13 6.92
N GLU A 118 3.63 -3.86 7.44
CA GLU A 118 3.96 -3.79 8.86
C GLU A 118 4.56 -2.45 9.27
N ILE A 119 5.33 -1.82 8.38
CA ILE A 119 5.87 -0.48 8.64
C ILE A 119 4.73 0.51 8.83
N LEU A 120 3.65 0.35 8.08
CA LEU A 120 2.53 1.29 8.08
C LEU A 120 1.48 0.98 9.14
N LYS A 121 1.66 -0.10 9.88
CA LYS A 121 0.71 -0.52 10.91
C LYS A 121 0.68 0.52 12.03
N ARG A 122 -0.52 0.87 12.47
CA ARG A 122 -0.73 1.82 13.57
C ARG A 122 -0.68 1.14 14.92
#